data_527de5e91b7b126c0be2757a533f85d9
#
_entry.id   527de5e91b7b126c0be2757a533f85d9
#
_cell.length_a   1.000
_cell.length_b   1.000
_cell.length_c   1.000
_cell.angle_alpha   90.00
_cell.angle_beta   90.00
_cell.angle_gamma   90.00
#
_symmetry.space_group_name_H-M   'P 1'
#
loop_
_entity.id
_entity.type
_entity.pdbx_description
1 polymer ?
#
loop_
_entity_poly.entity_id
_entity_poly.type
_entity_poly.pdbx_seq_one_letter_code
_entity_poly.pdbx_strand_id
1 'polypeptide(L)'
;MINSVAETLISQIQAQGKEFISEWQFEGYIPMDEGVLLYVKTRQGQPVVISLKQESEDRYHVEMVRNNDKFDRIVLGGDYDVPESELAMRIDMLLGAAKH
;
A
#
# COMPACT_ATOMS: atom_id res chain seq x y z
N MET A 1 -5.68 -9.92 -18.97
CA MET A 1 -5.69 -9.92 -18.41
C MET A 1 -5.20 -9.55 -17.61
N ILE A 2 -5.28 -9.35 -16.99
CA ILE A 2 -4.34 -8.98 -16.59
C ILE A 2 -4.31 -8.34 -15.46
N ASN A 3 -3.87 -8.21 -14.52
CA ASN A 3 -3.77 -7.40 -13.36
C ASN A 3 -5.09 -7.07 -12.71
N SER A 4 -6.02 -7.99 -12.81
CA SER A 4 -7.32 -7.76 -12.19
C SER A 4 -7.19 -7.61 -10.67
N VAL A 5 -6.21 -8.28 -10.05
CA VAL A 5 -6.00 -8.12 -8.62
C VAL A 5 -5.59 -6.69 -8.29
N ALA A 6 -4.63 -6.14 -9.04
CA ALA A 6 -4.19 -4.76 -8.80
C ALA A 6 -5.32 -3.77 -9.01
N GLU A 7 -6.07 -3.92 -10.09
CA GLU A 7 -7.18 -3.01 -10.38
C GLU A 7 -8.27 -3.10 -9.31
N THR A 8 -8.57 -4.31 -8.86
CA THR A 8 -9.56 -4.50 -7.82
C THR A 8 -9.12 -3.84 -6.52
N LEU A 9 -7.85 -4.00 -6.16
CA LEU A 9 -7.33 -3.38 -4.94
C LEU A 9 -7.39 -1.86 -5.01
N ILE A 10 -6.99 -1.29 -6.14
CA ILE A 10 -7.05 0.16 -6.30
C ILE A 10 -8.50 0.64 -6.18
N SER A 11 -9.42 -0.05 -6.83
CA SER A 11 -10.83 0.31 -6.76
C SER A 11 -11.37 0.24 -5.35
N GLN A 12 -10.99 -0.80 -4.60
CA GLN A 12 -11.43 -0.95 -3.22
C GLN A 12 -10.93 0.18 -2.34
N ILE A 13 -9.67 0.55 -2.52
CA ILE A 13 -9.09 1.63 -1.74
C ILE A 13 -9.79 2.95 -2.05
N GLN A 14 -10.05 3.20 -3.32
CA GLN A 14 -10.76 4.42 -3.72
C GLN A 14 -12.18 4.45 -3.17
N ALA A 15 -12.84 3.31 -3.13
CA ALA A 15 -14.19 3.22 -2.60
C ALA A 15 -14.22 3.45 -1.09
N GLN A 16 -13.15 3.12 -0.40
CA GLN A 16 -13.08 3.29 1.04
C GLN A 16 -12.84 4.74 1.45
N GLY A 17 -12.28 5.55 0.54
CA GLY A 17 -12.09 6.96 0.84
C GLY A 17 -11.20 7.63 -0.19
N LYS A 18 -11.79 8.49 -1.01
CA LYS A 18 -11.01 9.20 -2.03
C LYS A 18 -9.98 10.12 -1.41
N GLU A 19 -10.26 10.64 -0.23
CA GLU A 19 -9.34 11.54 0.44
C GLU A 19 -8.04 10.85 0.83
N PHE A 20 -8.07 9.53 1.05
CA PHE A 20 -6.84 8.80 1.36
C PHE A 20 -5.84 8.92 0.21
N ILE A 21 -6.30 8.73 -1.01
CA ILE A 21 -5.42 8.79 -2.18
C ILE A 21 -4.74 10.15 -2.24
N SER A 22 -5.49 11.22 -2.00
CA SER A 22 -4.95 12.57 -2.02
C SER A 22 -3.95 12.79 -0.88
N GLU A 23 -4.29 12.34 0.32
CA GLU A 23 -3.43 12.56 1.49
C GLU A 23 -2.13 11.79 1.39
N TRP A 24 -2.14 10.64 0.75
CA TRP A 24 -0.94 9.82 0.58
C TRP A 24 -0.04 10.34 -0.53
N GLN A 25 -0.48 11.35 -1.26
CA GLN A 25 0.25 11.87 -2.42
C GLN A 25 0.58 10.74 -3.39
N PHE A 26 -0.43 9.97 -3.71
CA PHE A 26 -0.31 8.80 -4.57
C PHE A 26 0.26 9.20 -5.93
N GLU A 27 1.35 8.55 -6.33
CA GLU A 27 2.02 8.87 -7.58
C GLU A 27 1.84 7.82 -8.66
N GLY A 28 1.45 6.63 -8.28
CA GLY A 28 1.27 5.58 -9.25
C GLY A 28 1.34 4.22 -8.61
N TYR A 29 1.20 3.19 -9.44
CA TYR A 29 1.26 1.83 -8.93
C TYR A 29 1.87 0.91 -9.97
N ILE A 30 2.41 -0.22 -9.51
CA ILE A 30 2.93 -1.27 -10.37
C ILE A 30 2.19 -2.56 -10.05
N PRO A 31 1.50 -3.15 -11.02
CA PRO A 31 0.80 -4.41 -10.78
C PRO A 31 1.78 -5.55 -10.54
N MET A 32 1.41 -6.44 -9.63
CA MET A 32 2.16 -7.65 -9.35
C MET A 32 1.24 -8.84 -9.59
N ASP A 33 1.79 -10.04 -9.58
CA ASP A 33 0.99 -11.25 -9.87
C ASP A 33 -0.20 -11.39 -8.94
N GLU A 34 0.01 -11.15 -7.65
CA GLU A 34 -1.06 -11.32 -6.67
C GLU A 34 -1.25 -10.07 -5.83
N GLY A 35 -0.89 -8.91 -6.39
CA GLY A 35 -1.02 -7.69 -5.62
C GLY A 35 -0.60 -6.48 -6.41
N VAL A 36 -0.16 -5.46 -5.69
CA VAL A 36 0.20 -4.20 -6.31
C VAL A 36 1.19 -3.47 -5.40
N LEU A 37 2.07 -2.70 -6.03
CA LEU A 37 2.95 -1.77 -5.32
C LEU A 37 2.39 -0.37 -5.52
N LEU A 38 2.21 0.36 -4.43
CA LEU A 38 1.71 1.73 -4.47
C LEU A 38 2.82 2.69 -4.11
N TYR A 39 3.05 3.68 -4.94
CA TYR A 39 4.05 4.72 -4.68
C TYR A 39 3.35 5.91 -4.03
N VAL A 40 3.64 6.12 -2.77
CA VAL A 40 2.97 7.12 -1.95
C VAL A 40 4.00 7.81 -1.06
N LYS A 41 3.53 8.67 -0.18
CA LYS A 41 4.40 9.34 0.79
C LYS A 41 3.79 9.22 2.18
N THR A 42 4.67 9.18 3.18
CA THR A 42 4.24 9.21 4.57
C THR A 42 3.64 10.58 4.87
N ARG A 43 3.03 10.72 6.03
CA ARG A 43 2.49 12.01 6.42
C ARG A 43 3.54 13.08 6.56
N GLN A 44 4.79 12.68 6.70
CA GLN A 44 5.89 13.61 6.78
C GLN A 44 6.53 13.87 5.41
N GLY A 45 5.95 13.32 4.36
CA GLY A 45 6.39 13.58 3.00
C GLY A 45 7.51 12.69 2.51
N GLN A 46 7.82 11.61 3.20
CA GLN A 46 8.86 10.70 2.75
C GLN A 46 8.32 9.71 1.73
N PRO A 47 9.00 9.54 0.59
CA PRO A 47 8.55 8.56 -0.40
C PRO A 47 8.71 7.15 0.13
N VAL A 48 7.66 6.37 0.00
CA VAL A 48 7.67 4.96 0.39
C VAL A 48 6.85 4.17 -0.61
N VAL A 49 6.95 2.86 -0.52
CA VAL A 49 6.16 1.95 -1.35
C VAL A 49 5.31 1.10 -0.42
N ILE A 50 4.03 1.04 -0.71
CA ILE A 50 3.13 0.13 -0.02
C ILE A 50 2.98 -1.10 -0.89
N SER A 51 3.36 -2.25 -0.35
CA SER A 51 3.22 -3.53 -1.04
C SER A 51 1.97 -4.22 -0.53
N LEU A 52 1.03 -4.48 -1.42
CA LEU A 52 -0.18 -5.21 -1.09
C LEU A 52 -0.12 -6.55 -1.79
N LYS A 53 -0.25 -7.63 -1.02
CA LYS A 53 -0.20 -8.96 -1.58
C LYS A 53 -1.38 -9.77 -1.05
N GLN A 54 -2.10 -10.41 -1.97
CA GLN A 54 -3.22 -11.24 -1.59
C GLN A 54 -2.72 -12.54 -0.97
N GLU A 55 -3.23 -12.86 0.22
CA GLU A 55 -2.86 -14.10 0.91
C GLU A 55 -3.95 -15.14 0.80
N SER A 56 -5.20 -14.69 0.76
CA SER A 56 -6.33 -15.56 0.55
C SER A 56 -7.43 -14.70 -0.06
N GLU A 57 -8.60 -15.26 -0.24
CA GLU A 57 -9.64 -14.63 -1.03
C GLU A 57 -9.95 -13.20 -0.61
N ASP A 58 -9.98 -12.93 0.70
CA ASP A 58 -10.33 -11.60 1.19
C ASP A 58 -9.33 -11.09 2.23
N ARG A 59 -8.12 -11.63 2.23
CA ARG A 59 -7.10 -11.23 3.20
C ARG A 59 -5.83 -10.84 2.47
N TYR A 60 -5.16 -9.85 2.99
CA TYR A 60 -4.01 -9.25 2.33
C TYR A 60 -2.87 -9.01 3.32
N HIS A 61 -1.68 -9.08 2.79
CA HIS A 61 -0.47 -8.71 3.51
C HIS A 61 -0.06 -7.33 3.04
N VAL A 62 0.11 -6.42 3.96
CA VAL A 62 0.45 -5.02 3.66
C VAL A 62 1.82 -4.73 4.25
N GLU A 63 2.72 -4.20 3.45
CA GLU A 63 4.04 -3.78 3.93
C GLU A 63 4.34 -2.39 3.43
N MET A 64 4.98 -1.60 4.30
CA MET A 64 5.51 -0.31 3.91
C MET A 64 7.02 -0.43 3.84
N VAL A 65 7.59 -0.14 2.67
CA VAL A 65 9.02 -0.31 2.44
C VAL A 65 9.61 0.95 1.82
N ARG A 66 10.89 1.10 1.98
CA ARG A 66 11.64 2.11 1.24
C ARG A 66 12.98 1.51 0.85
N ASN A 67 13.63 2.14 -0.12
CA ASN A 67 14.98 1.76 -0.50
C ASN A 67 15.96 2.75 0.14
N ASN A 68 17.08 2.23 0.61
CA ASN A 68 18.11 3.12 1.11
C ASN A 68 19.03 3.54 -0.05
N ASP A 69 20.10 4.25 0.26
CA ASP A 69 21.03 4.75 -0.76
C ASP A 69 21.68 3.64 -1.57
N LYS A 70 21.73 2.44 -1.03
CA LYS A 70 22.31 1.30 -1.71
C LYS A 70 21.26 0.44 -2.38
N PHE A 71 20.04 0.92 -2.44
CA PHE A 71 18.90 0.22 -3.03
C PHE A 71 18.52 -1.06 -2.28
N ASP A 72 18.91 -1.16 -1.01
CA ASP A 72 18.45 -2.25 -0.17
C ASP A 72 17.01 -1.97 0.24
N ARG A 73 16.21 -3.02 0.21
CA ARG A 73 14.80 -2.92 0.62
C ARG A 73 14.72 -2.91 2.13
N ILE A 74 14.13 -1.87 2.68
CA ILE A 74 13.98 -1.73 4.13
C ILE A 74 12.50 -1.72 4.46
N VAL A 75 12.06 -2.70 5.25
CA VAL A 75 10.67 -2.78 5.67
C VAL A 75 10.49 -1.89 6.89
N LEU A 76 9.62 -0.89 6.75
CA LEU A 76 9.36 0.07 7.82
C LEU A 76 8.20 -0.37 8.71
N GLY A 77 7.31 -1.18 8.19
CA GLY A 77 6.18 -1.70 8.95
C GLY A 77 5.35 -2.59 8.08
N GLY A 78 4.40 -3.27 8.69
CA GLY A 78 3.54 -4.16 7.95
C GLY A 78 2.40 -4.66 8.78
N ASP A 79 1.46 -5.33 8.12
CA ASP A 79 0.30 -5.91 8.75
C ASP A 79 -0.10 -7.14 7.95
N TYR A 80 -0.57 -8.16 8.64
CA TYR A 80 -0.94 -9.42 8.02
C TYR A 80 -2.42 -9.65 8.19
N ASP A 81 -2.97 -10.49 7.34
CA ASP A 81 -4.35 -10.95 7.49
C ASP A 81 -5.33 -9.78 7.52
N VAL A 82 -5.07 -8.78 6.67
CA VAL A 82 -5.89 -7.58 6.63
C VAL A 82 -7.11 -7.83 5.77
N PRO A 83 -8.32 -7.60 6.29
CA PRO A 83 -9.52 -7.75 5.47
C PRO A 83 -9.57 -6.71 4.36
N GLU A 84 -10.12 -7.09 3.22
CA GLU A 84 -10.22 -6.18 2.09
C GLU A 84 -10.88 -4.85 2.46
N SER A 85 -11.87 -4.90 3.32
CA SER A 85 -12.62 -3.71 3.71
C SER A 85 -11.81 -2.74 4.57
N GLU A 86 -10.65 -3.15 5.09
CA GLU A 86 -9.83 -2.31 5.96
C GLU A 86 -8.52 -1.88 5.30
N LEU A 87 -8.36 -2.16 4.02
CA LEU A 87 -7.09 -1.88 3.36
C LEU A 87 -6.68 -0.41 3.45
N ALA A 88 -7.59 0.49 3.10
CA ALA A 88 -7.24 1.91 3.10
C ALA A 88 -6.89 2.40 4.51
N MET A 89 -7.67 1.98 5.50
CA MET A 89 -7.42 2.37 6.87
C MET A 89 -6.07 1.86 7.37
N ARG A 90 -5.76 0.60 7.06
CA ARG A 90 -4.49 0.03 7.52
C ARG A 90 -3.30 0.69 6.87
N ILE A 91 -3.40 0.99 5.57
CA ILE A 91 -2.34 1.72 4.88
C ILE A 91 -2.16 3.09 5.50
N ASP A 92 -3.26 3.79 5.74
CA ASP A 92 -3.19 5.13 6.31
C ASP A 92 -2.55 5.10 7.70
N MET A 93 -2.84 4.09 8.48
CA MET A 93 -2.22 3.94 9.79
C MET A 93 -0.71 3.73 9.68
N LEU A 94 -0.27 2.92 8.73
CA LEU A 94 1.16 2.71 8.52
C LEU A 94 1.85 3.99 8.11
N LEU A 95 1.25 4.74 7.20
CA LEU A 95 1.84 6.00 6.74
C LEU A 95 1.89 7.03 7.84
N GLY A 96 0.89 7.04 8.71
CA GLY A 96 0.87 7.97 9.83
C GLY A 96 1.82 7.59 10.96
N ALA A 97 2.10 6.30 11.11
CA ALA A 97 2.99 5.82 12.17
C ALA A 97 4.45 5.97 11.84
N ALA A 98 4.79 6.14 10.56
CA ALA A 98 6.18 6.27 10.12
C ALA A 98 6.66 7.67 10.43
N LYS A 99 7.32 7.83 11.56
CA LYS A 99 7.71 9.16 12.02
C LYS A 99 9.18 9.47 11.78
N HIS A 100 9.89 8.57 11.23
CA HIS A 100 11.35 8.81 11.14
C HIS A 100 11.88 8.48 9.79
#